data_ca460b648a07d3882ba4579004e87e2c
#
_entry.id   ca460b648a07d3882ba4579004e87e2c
#
_cell.length_a   1.000
_cell.length_b   1.000
_cell.length_c   1.000
_cell.angle_alpha   90.00
_cell.angle_beta   90.00
_cell.angle_gamma   90.00
#
_symmetry.space_group_name_H-M   'P 1'
#
loop_
_entity.id
_entity.type
_entity.pdbx_description
1 polymer ?
#
loop_
_entity_poly.entity_id
_entity_poly.type
_entity_poly.pdbx_seq_one_letter_code
_entity_poly.pdbx_strand_id
1 'polypeptide(L)'
;MKRSLSITDRILTFCGGRHKENNIMLELRPSCEHCNKALPPDAPEARICSFECTFCASCVDDLLGGVCPNCGGGFAPRPVRPAQNWKGGNFLGAYPAGTTVKYRPVDLAAHQQFAAEVGKVAFDKR
;
A
#
# COMPACT_ATOMS: atom_id res chain seq x y z
N MET A 1 1.99 -18.08 1.24
CA MET A 1 2.22 -18.03 0.68
C MET A 1 2.44 -18.52 0.02
N LYS A 2 2.31 -18.52 -0.38
CA LYS A 2 2.63 -18.78 -1.23
C LYS A 2 3.26 -19.36 -1.68
N ARG A 3 3.52 -19.69 -2.29
CA ARG A 3 4.23 -20.21 -2.97
C ARG A 3 5.01 -20.34 -3.22
N SER A 4 5.15 -20.36 -3.51
CA SER A 4 5.92 -20.32 -3.99
C SER A 4 6.40 -20.57 -4.62
N LEU A 5 6.36 -20.62 -5.16
CA LEU A 5 6.82 -20.69 -5.83
C LEU A 5 7.39 -21.02 -6.38
N SER A 6 7.41 -21.18 -6.78
CA SER A 6 8.05 -21.27 -7.37
C SER A 6 8.86 -21.15 -7.55
N ILE A 7 8.99 -21.15 -7.46
CA ILE A 7 9.78 -20.77 -7.69
C ILE A 7 10.47 -20.90 -8.30
N THR A 8 10.47 -21.04 -8.87
CA THR A 8 11.19 -20.94 -9.49
C THR A 8 11.38 -20.40 -10.12
N ASP A 9 11.06 -20.26 -10.36
CA ASP A 9 11.11 -19.45 -10.83
C ASP A 9 11.01 -18.67 -10.39
N ARG A 10 10.72 -18.42 -9.64
CA ARG A 10 10.62 -17.51 -9.10
C ARG A 10 11.37 -17.19 -8.35
N ILE A 11 11.87 -16.94 -8.26
CA ILE A 11 12.61 -16.47 -7.67
C ILE A 11 13.61 -15.84 -7.80
N LEU A 12 13.85 -15.26 -7.89
CA LEU A 12 14.75 -14.55 -8.00
C LEU A 12 14.93 -13.44 -7.90
N THR A 13 14.63 -12.64 -7.65
CA THR A 13 14.71 -11.60 -7.58
C THR A 13 14.90 -10.74 -7.59
N PHE A 14 14.66 -10.08 -7.33
CA PHE A 14 14.97 -9.12 -7.34
C PHE A 14 14.37 -8.03 -7.51
N CYS A 15 14.61 -6.91 -7.30
CA CYS A 15 13.95 -5.71 -7.59
C CYS A 15 13.64 -5.68 -9.01
N GLY A 16 12.61 -5.18 -9.42
CA GLY A 16 12.24 -5.07 -10.76
C GLY A 16 12.04 -6.39 -11.40
N GLY A 17 11.53 -7.17 -10.84
CA GLY A 17 11.37 -8.37 -11.20
C GLY A 17 10.89 -8.75 -12.41
N ARG A 18 10.44 -9.50 -12.84
CA ARG A 18 10.17 -9.95 -13.84
C ARG A 18 8.90 -10.29 -14.12
N HIS A 19 8.05 -10.66 -13.66
CA HIS A 19 6.90 -10.97 -14.03
C HIS A 19 5.94 -10.29 -13.59
N LYS A 20 5.20 -9.82 -13.94
CA LYS A 20 4.40 -9.10 -13.56
C LYS A 20 3.13 -9.52 -13.33
N GLU A 21 2.68 -10.35 -13.76
CA GLU A 21 1.33 -10.65 -13.61
C GLU A 21 1.02 -11.11 -12.23
N ASN A 22 1.95 -11.41 -11.43
CA ASN A 22 1.69 -11.86 -10.15
C ASN A 22 1.61 -10.83 -9.15
N ASN A 23 1.66 -9.60 -9.49
CA ASN A 23 1.57 -8.55 -8.53
C ASN A 23 2.59 -8.68 -7.46
N ILE A 24 3.77 -9.12 -7.81
CA ILE A 24 4.85 -9.16 -6.85
C ILE A 24 5.46 -7.81 -6.63
N MET A 25 4.96 -6.79 -7.33
CA MET A 25 5.45 -5.45 -7.22
C MET A 25 4.51 -4.61 -6.40
N LEU A 26 5.03 -3.67 -5.64
CA LEU A 26 4.20 -2.75 -4.86
C LEU A 26 3.21 -2.05 -5.77
N GLU A 27 1.95 -2.11 -5.42
CA GLU A 27 0.91 -1.48 -6.18
C GLU A 27 0.80 -0.02 -5.79
N LEU A 28 0.93 0.88 -6.77
CA LEU A 28 0.79 2.30 -6.52
C LEU A 28 -0.64 2.70 -6.86
N ARG A 29 -1.52 2.63 -5.88
CA ARG A 29 -2.94 2.97 -6.09
C ARG A 29 -3.11 4.47 -6.25
N PRO A 30 -4.05 4.90 -7.11
CA PRO A 30 -4.11 6.30 -7.50
C PRO A 30 -4.84 7.22 -6.54
N SER A 31 -5.46 6.69 -5.50
CA SER A 31 -6.27 7.53 -4.62
C SER A 31 -6.42 6.94 -3.23
N CYS A 32 -6.79 7.79 -2.29
CA CYS A 32 -7.11 7.37 -0.93
C CYS A 32 -8.40 6.56 -0.93
N GLU A 33 -8.39 5.41 -0.29
CA GLU A 33 -9.56 4.53 -0.30
C GLU A 33 -10.73 5.10 0.49
N HIS A 34 -10.48 6.00 1.42
CA HIS A 34 -11.55 6.58 2.23
C HIS A 34 -12.11 7.87 1.62
N CYS A 35 -11.26 8.85 1.32
CA CYS A 35 -11.73 10.16 0.88
C CYS A 35 -11.58 10.38 -0.62
N ASN A 36 -10.99 9.43 -1.31
CA ASN A 36 -10.79 9.48 -2.76
C ASN A 36 -9.86 10.60 -3.23
N LYS A 37 -9.06 11.16 -2.32
CA LYS A 37 -8.08 12.17 -2.71
C LYS A 37 -7.06 11.55 -3.66
N ALA A 38 -6.70 12.27 -4.71
CA ALA A 38 -5.71 11.77 -5.66
C ALA A 38 -4.35 11.63 -4.97
N LEU A 39 -3.73 10.48 -5.17
CA LEU A 39 -2.41 10.18 -4.63
C LEU A 39 -1.52 9.72 -5.77
N PRO A 40 -0.97 10.67 -6.53
CA PRO A 40 -0.06 10.31 -7.62
C PRO A 40 1.16 9.55 -7.09
N PRO A 41 1.93 8.91 -7.96
CA PRO A 41 3.03 8.05 -7.51
C PRO A 41 4.03 8.72 -6.59
N ASP A 42 4.18 10.04 -6.70
CA ASP A 42 5.13 10.79 -5.88
C ASP A 42 4.47 11.51 -4.72
N ALA A 43 3.23 11.22 -4.40
CA ALA A 43 2.52 11.91 -3.33
C ALA A 43 3.20 11.66 -1.98
N PRO A 44 3.64 12.70 -1.29
CA PRO A 44 4.31 12.51 0.00
C PRO A 44 3.35 12.12 1.11
N GLU A 45 2.05 12.37 0.93
CA GLU A 45 1.08 12.03 1.94
C GLU A 45 0.46 10.66 1.78
N ALA A 46 0.91 9.87 0.79
CA ALA A 46 0.38 8.52 0.63
C ALA A 46 0.91 7.61 1.73
N ARG A 47 0.00 6.84 2.34
CA ARG A 47 0.33 5.87 3.38
C ARG A 47 -0.19 4.51 2.98
N ILE A 48 0.55 3.47 3.31
CA ILE A 48 0.14 2.11 2.99
C ILE A 48 0.32 1.19 4.18
N CYS A 49 -0.53 0.17 4.28
CA CYS A 49 -0.34 -0.91 5.22
C CYS A 49 0.45 -2.03 4.53
N SER A 50 0.67 -3.14 5.21
CA SER A 50 1.47 -4.22 4.63
C SER A 50 0.77 -4.93 3.48
N PHE A 51 -0.53 -4.72 3.32
CA PHE A 51 -1.28 -5.26 2.19
C PHE A 51 -1.54 -4.20 1.13
N GLU A 52 -0.83 -3.07 1.23
CA GLU A 52 -0.88 -1.97 0.26
C GLU A 52 -2.21 -1.23 0.22
N CYS A 53 -3.04 -1.39 1.24
CA CYS A 53 -4.21 -0.54 1.38
C CYS A 53 -3.73 0.90 1.51
N THR A 54 -4.27 1.79 0.69
CA THR A 54 -3.71 3.13 0.51
C THR A 54 -4.66 4.20 1.02
N PHE A 55 -4.14 5.07 1.85
CA PHE A 55 -4.91 6.19 2.42
C PHE A 55 -4.00 7.42 2.48
N CYS A 56 -4.60 8.59 2.52
CA CYS A 56 -3.79 9.80 2.70
C CYS A 56 -3.45 9.98 4.17
N ALA A 57 -2.38 10.72 4.44
CA ALA A 57 -1.90 10.91 5.81
C ALA A 57 -2.98 11.50 6.72
N SER A 58 -3.77 12.44 6.21
CA SER A 58 -4.84 13.04 7.00
C SER A 58 -5.85 12.02 7.47
N CYS A 59 -6.27 11.13 6.56
CA CYS A 59 -7.21 10.08 6.94
C CYS A 59 -6.59 9.14 7.96
N VAL A 60 -5.34 8.76 7.77
CA VAL A 60 -4.66 7.85 8.69
C VAL A 60 -4.55 8.47 10.08
N ASP A 61 -4.13 9.73 10.15
CA ASP A 61 -3.88 10.37 11.42
C ASP A 61 -5.15 10.81 12.13
N ASP A 62 -6.08 11.38 11.38
CA ASP A 62 -7.25 12.02 11.98
C ASP A 62 -8.46 11.12 12.11
N LEU A 63 -8.60 10.15 11.22
CA LEU A 63 -9.81 9.33 11.17
C LEU A 63 -9.57 7.87 11.49
N LEU A 64 -8.45 7.32 11.06
CA LEU A 64 -8.19 5.89 11.23
C LEU A 64 -7.37 5.56 12.46
N GLY A 65 -6.76 6.57 13.07
CA GLY A 65 -5.98 6.34 14.28
C GLY A 65 -4.77 5.45 14.07
N GLY A 66 -4.24 5.41 12.86
CA GLY A 66 -3.08 4.59 12.56
C GLY A 66 -3.38 3.11 12.42
N VAL A 67 -4.67 2.73 12.33
CA VAL A 67 -5.09 1.33 12.21
C VAL A 67 -5.75 1.13 10.86
N CYS A 68 -5.24 0.18 10.08
CA CYS A 68 -5.82 -0.12 8.78
C CYS A 68 -7.19 -0.76 8.95
N PRO A 69 -8.25 -0.20 8.34
CA PRO A 69 -9.59 -0.76 8.50
C PRO A 69 -9.76 -2.13 7.84
N ASN A 70 -8.83 -2.52 6.98
CA ASN A 70 -8.95 -3.78 6.26
C ASN A 70 -8.14 -4.91 6.89
N CYS A 71 -7.06 -4.59 7.57
CA CYS A 71 -6.20 -5.64 8.13
C CYS A 71 -5.79 -5.40 9.59
N GLY A 72 -6.04 -4.22 10.12
CA GLY A 72 -5.66 -3.92 11.49
C GLY A 72 -4.20 -3.56 11.69
N GLY A 73 -3.41 -3.57 10.64
CA GLY A 73 -1.99 -3.24 10.74
C GLY A 73 -1.74 -1.75 10.78
N GLY A 74 -0.47 -1.37 10.94
CA GLY A 74 -0.07 0.02 10.94
C GLY A 74 0.20 0.52 9.52
N PHE A 75 0.58 1.78 9.44
CA PHE A 75 0.85 2.43 8.16
C PHE A 75 2.26 2.96 8.10
N ALA A 76 2.77 3.11 6.90
CA ALA A 76 4.07 3.75 6.64
C ALA A 76 3.95 4.62 5.41
N PRO A 77 4.82 5.61 5.24
CA PRO A 77 4.85 6.36 3.99
C PRO A 77 5.09 5.44 2.81
N ARG A 78 4.36 5.67 1.73
CA ARG A 78 4.52 4.85 0.53
C ARG A 78 5.82 5.25 -0.18
N PRO A 79 6.68 4.29 -0.51
CA PRO A 79 7.90 4.61 -1.24
C PRO A 79 7.58 5.22 -2.59
N VAL A 80 8.41 6.17 -3.01
CA VAL A 80 8.25 6.82 -4.31
C VAL A 80 9.08 6.06 -5.33
N ARG A 81 8.42 5.57 -6.40
CA ARG A 81 9.13 4.87 -7.46
C ARG A 81 9.86 5.88 -8.32
N PRO A 82 11.12 5.64 -8.68
CA PRO A 82 11.87 6.62 -9.48
C PRO A 82 11.17 6.95 -10.78
N ALA A 83 11.17 8.23 -11.14
CA ALA A 83 10.63 8.66 -12.42
C ALA A 83 11.61 8.39 -13.54
N GLN A 84 12.89 8.31 -13.21
CA GLN A 84 13.94 8.14 -14.19
C GLN A 84 14.57 6.77 -14.09
N ASN A 85 15.09 6.29 -15.20
CA ASN A 85 15.73 4.99 -15.24
C ASN A 85 17.17 5.12 -14.74
N TRP A 86 17.34 5.01 -13.42
CA TRP A 86 18.67 5.09 -12.82
C TRP A 86 19.41 3.76 -12.92
N LYS A 87 18.68 2.67 -12.86
CA LYS A 87 19.28 1.35 -12.88
C LYS A 87 18.35 0.31 -13.46
N GLY A 88 18.79 -0.32 -14.51
CA GLY A 88 18.19 -1.54 -15.00
C GLY A 88 16.72 -1.49 -15.39
N GLY A 89 16.21 -0.33 -15.71
CA GLY A 89 14.81 -0.24 -16.09
C GLY A 89 13.84 -0.20 -14.93
N ASN A 90 14.33 0.06 -13.71
CA ASN A 90 13.47 0.07 -12.53
C ASN A 90 12.92 1.47 -12.29
N PHE A 91 11.89 1.83 -13.00
CA PHE A 91 11.33 3.18 -12.91
C PHE A 91 9.89 3.20 -13.39
N LEU A 92 9.21 4.33 -13.17
CA LEU A 92 7.79 4.47 -13.51
C LEU A 92 7.48 4.20 -14.98
N GLY A 93 8.39 4.56 -15.88
CA GLY A 93 8.14 4.32 -17.30
C GLY A 93 7.96 2.87 -17.64
N ALA A 94 8.68 2.00 -16.96
CA ALA A 94 8.57 0.55 -17.18
C ALA A 94 7.51 -0.07 -16.27
N TYR A 95 7.30 0.52 -15.10
CA TYR A 95 6.35 -0.02 -14.11
C TYR A 95 5.45 1.11 -13.63
N PRO A 96 4.47 1.50 -14.44
CA PRO A 96 3.63 2.66 -14.12
C PRO A 96 2.73 2.43 -12.91
N ALA A 97 2.24 3.53 -12.37
CA ALA A 97 1.28 3.45 -11.29
C ALA A 97 -0.01 2.81 -11.77
N GLY A 98 -0.73 2.22 -10.83
CA GLY A 98 -2.04 1.64 -11.13
C GLY A 98 -3.05 2.72 -11.45
N THR A 99 -4.08 2.35 -12.19
CA THR A 99 -5.15 3.26 -12.55
C THR A 99 -6.49 2.83 -11.97
N THR A 100 -6.52 1.69 -11.30
CA THR A 100 -7.76 1.18 -10.71
C THR A 100 -8.04 1.91 -9.41
N VAL A 101 -9.16 2.62 -9.37
CA VAL A 101 -9.57 3.34 -8.17
C VAL A 101 -10.26 2.37 -7.23
N LYS A 102 -9.81 2.33 -5.97
CA LYS A 102 -10.44 1.50 -4.95
C LYS A 102 -11.02 2.43 -3.91
N TYR A 103 -12.21 2.94 -4.19
CA TYR A 103 -12.86 3.89 -3.30
C TYR A 103 -13.86 3.14 -2.44
N ARG A 104 -13.53 2.99 -1.18
CA ARG A 104 -14.36 2.27 -0.22
C ARG A 104 -14.37 3.07 1.08
N PRO A 105 -15.26 4.08 1.18
CA PRO A 105 -15.30 4.89 2.39
C PRO A 105 -15.46 4.02 3.63
N VAL A 106 -14.72 4.34 4.67
CA VAL A 106 -14.69 3.56 5.89
C VAL A 106 -15.88 3.97 6.76
N ASP A 107 -16.56 2.98 7.35
CA ASP A 107 -17.57 3.25 8.37
C ASP A 107 -16.82 3.69 9.63
N LEU A 108 -16.74 4.98 9.84
CA LEU A 108 -15.89 5.53 10.89
C LEU A 108 -16.36 5.16 12.30
N ALA A 109 -17.66 4.98 12.49
CA ALA A 109 -18.16 4.58 13.80
C ALA A 109 -17.72 3.16 14.15
N ALA A 110 -17.85 2.25 13.20
CA ALA A 110 -17.39 0.88 13.39
C ALA A 110 -15.87 0.82 13.50
N HIS A 111 -15.18 1.62 12.69
CA HIS A 111 -13.73 1.63 12.73
C HIS A 111 -13.19 2.15 14.06
N GLN A 112 -13.88 3.11 14.66
CA GLN A 112 -13.44 3.67 15.92
C GLN A 112 -13.38 2.60 17.00
N GLN A 113 -14.38 1.72 17.04
CA GLN A 113 -14.38 0.62 17.98
C GLN A 113 -13.29 -0.40 17.66
N PHE A 114 -13.14 -0.70 16.39
CA PHE A 114 -12.11 -1.63 15.94
C PHE A 114 -10.72 -1.09 16.28
N ALA A 115 -10.48 0.19 15.99
CA ALA A 115 -9.19 0.81 16.26
C ALA A 115 -8.89 0.87 17.76
N ALA A 116 -9.91 1.09 18.59
CA ALA A 116 -9.72 1.10 20.02
C ALA A 116 -9.26 -0.27 20.53
N GLU A 117 -9.81 -1.32 19.94
CA GLU A 117 -9.45 -2.67 20.33
C GLU A 117 -8.05 -3.03 19.84
N VAL A 118 -7.80 -2.81 18.57
CA VAL A 118 -6.51 -3.14 17.95
C VAL A 118 -5.39 -2.28 18.49
N GLY A 119 -5.69 -1.01 18.76
CA GLY A 119 -4.70 -0.07 19.26
C GLY A 119 -4.15 -0.41 20.63
N LYS A 120 -4.80 -1.33 21.36
CA LYS A 120 -4.27 -1.80 22.63
C LYS A 120 -3.05 -2.67 22.44
N VAL A 121 -2.82 -3.13 21.21
CA VAL A 121 -1.70 -3.99 20.88
C VAL A 121 -0.72 -3.20 20.02
N ALA A 122 0.56 -3.25 20.36
CA ALA A 122 1.58 -2.56 19.57
C ALA A 122 1.52 -3.07 18.14
N PHE A 123 1.73 -2.18 17.16
CA PHE A 123 1.50 -2.53 15.77
C PHE A 123 2.37 -3.69 15.29
N ASP A 124 3.53 -3.92 15.92
CA ASP A 124 4.40 -5.03 15.56
C ASP A 124 3.95 -6.35 16.19
N LYS A 125 2.92 -6.33 17.01
CA LYS A 125 2.41 -7.53 17.67
C LYS A 125 0.98 -7.88 17.24
N ARG A 126 0.41 -7.12 16.37
CA ARG A 126 -0.96 -7.32 15.94
C ARG A 126 -1.19 -8.55 15.11
#